data_0a804f6f8cdb5073f651374bda84cd9f
#
_entry.id   0a804f6f8cdb5073f651374bda84cd9f
#
_cell.length_a   1.000
_cell.length_b   1.000
_cell.length_c   1.000
_cell.angle_alpha   90.00
_cell.angle_beta   90.00
_cell.angle_gamma   90.00
#
_symmetry.space_group_name_H-M   'P 1'
#
loop_
_entity.id
_entity.type
_entity.pdbx_description
1 polymer ?
#
loop_
_entity_poly.entity_id
_entity_poly.type
_entity_poly.pdbx_seq_one_letter_code
_entity_poly.pdbx_strand_id
1 'polypeptide(L)'
;MKKIVSLLLALTMALSLAACGGAASEAASSEAVSEAASEAASSEEAKELSTTDALRIAGLKGPTTMGLVNLLSMEEDGTAAMDYDLQLYGAADEIVPLLMKGELDMAAIPANLAATLYQKTNGGIQAVAVNTLGVLYVVEKGGDTVQSMADLKGRTILSTGKGTTPEYVLRYLLNANGIDPDKDVTIEYYSEATEVTAQMANTEDAIAVLPQPYVTAAGLQDDTLHCGRPVYFPAGVLAARRRAGRW
;
A
#
# COMPACT_ATOMS: atom_id res chain seq x y z
N MET A 1 -42.43 -27.17 -33.39
CA MET A 1 -41.59 -27.68 -32.29
C MET A 1 -41.01 -26.57 -31.39
N LYS A 2 -41.53 -25.34 -31.44
CA LYS A 2 -41.02 -24.20 -30.62
C LYS A 2 -41.97 -23.77 -29.48
N LYS A 3 -43.09 -24.47 -29.28
CA LYS A 3 -44.11 -24.10 -28.28
C LYS A 3 -44.24 -25.08 -27.09
N ILE A 4 -43.45 -26.15 -27.06
CA ILE A 4 -43.53 -27.17 -25.98
C ILE A 4 -42.40 -27.03 -24.97
N VAL A 5 -41.31 -26.30 -25.30
CA VAL A 5 -40.16 -26.06 -24.38
C VAL A 5 -40.44 -24.96 -23.36
N SER A 6 -41.42 -24.07 -23.67
CA SER A 6 -41.75 -22.94 -22.76
C SER A 6 -42.65 -23.32 -21.58
N LEU A 7 -43.26 -24.50 -21.59
CA LEU A 7 -44.21 -24.91 -20.54
C LEU A 7 -43.58 -25.76 -19.43
N LEU A 8 -42.37 -26.28 -19.65
CA LEU A 8 -41.66 -27.10 -18.67
C LEU A 8 -40.73 -26.31 -17.73
N LEU A 9 -40.48 -25.04 -18.04
CA LEU A 9 -39.63 -24.19 -17.18
C LEU A 9 -40.41 -23.39 -16.13
N ALA A 10 -41.75 -23.42 -16.19
CA ALA A 10 -42.62 -22.69 -15.26
C ALA A 10 -43.11 -23.50 -14.05
N LEU A 11 -42.77 -24.80 -13.96
CA LEU A 11 -43.33 -25.69 -12.93
C LEU A 11 -42.30 -26.06 -11.82
N THR A 12 -41.08 -25.52 -11.83
CA THR A 12 -40.06 -25.81 -10.82
C THR A 12 -39.78 -24.66 -9.83
N MET A 13 -40.52 -23.55 -9.91
CA MET A 13 -40.37 -22.40 -9.00
C MET A 13 -41.50 -22.22 -7.97
N ALA A 14 -42.38 -23.18 -7.79
CA ALA A 14 -43.57 -23.04 -6.94
C ALA A 14 -43.58 -23.90 -5.66
N LEU A 15 -42.46 -24.46 -5.21
CA LEU A 15 -42.47 -25.34 -4.02
C LEU A 15 -41.32 -25.04 -3.05
N SER A 16 -41.15 -23.78 -2.58
CA SER A 16 -40.28 -23.49 -1.44
C SER A 16 -40.64 -22.20 -0.67
N LEU A 17 -41.96 -22.01 -0.42
CA LEU A 17 -42.42 -20.96 0.52
C LEU A 17 -43.50 -21.56 1.43
N ALA A 18 -43.06 -22.35 2.41
CA ALA A 18 -43.87 -22.61 3.60
C ALA A 18 -42.97 -23.14 4.72
N ALA A 19 -42.75 -22.33 5.71
CA ALA A 19 -42.39 -22.50 7.10
C ALA A 19 -41.30 -21.49 7.47
N CYS A 20 -41.40 -20.61 8.41
CA CYS A 20 -42.19 -20.56 9.60
C CYS A 20 -42.12 -19.12 10.12
N GLY A 21 -43.18 -18.63 10.67
CA GLY A 21 -43.15 -17.44 11.50
C GLY A 21 -42.66 -17.81 12.90
N GLY A 22 -42.11 -16.84 13.62
CA GLY A 22 -41.78 -16.97 15.02
C GLY A 22 -40.79 -15.94 15.49
N ALA A 23 -41.30 -15.03 16.28
CA ALA A 23 -40.70 -13.82 16.79
C ALA A 23 -39.53 -14.01 17.75
N ALA A 24 -38.80 -12.92 17.85
CA ALA A 24 -38.17 -12.33 19.06
C ALA A 24 -36.75 -12.75 19.44
N SER A 25 -35.99 -11.72 19.65
CA SER A 25 -34.99 -11.49 20.70
C SER A 25 -33.52 -11.70 20.40
N GLU A 26 -32.90 -10.54 20.21
CA GLU A 26 -31.70 -10.01 20.88
C GLU A 26 -30.42 -10.83 20.92
N ALA A 27 -29.40 -10.10 20.44
CA ALA A 27 -28.04 -9.98 20.98
C ALA A 27 -27.33 -11.27 21.41
N ALA A 28 -26.42 -11.70 20.60
CA ALA A 28 -25.09 -12.18 20.97
C ALA A 28 -24.48 -12.95 19.80
N SER A 29 -23.43 -12.44 19.24
CA SER A 29 -22.22 -13.18 18.86
C SER A 29 -21.41 -12.44 17.81
N SER A 30 -20.66 -11.46 18.24
CA SER A 30 -19.49 -10.98 17.52
C SER A 30 -18.18 -11.63 17.99
N GLU A 31 -18.24 -12.59 18.90
CA GLU A 31 -17.04 -13.23 19.48
C GLU A 31 -16.69 -14.61 18.87
N ALA A 32 -17.61 -15.25 18.15
CA ALA A 32 -17.35 -16.62 17.65
C ALA A 32 -16.61 -16.69 16.30
N VAL A 33 -16.40 -15.57 15.60
CA VAL A 33 -15.71 -15.55 14.29
C VAL A 33 -14.20 -15.31 14.43
N SER A 34 -13.75 -14.79 15.59
CA SER A 34 -12.32 -14.51 15.83
C SER A 34 -11.53 -15.76 16.27
N GLU A 35 -12.17 -16.70 16.93
CA GLU A 35 -11.49 -17.90 17.45
C GLU A 35 -11.30 -18.99 16.37
N ALA A 36 -12.23 -19.11 15.43
CA ALA A 36 -12.11 -20.11 14.35
C ALA A 36 -11.05 -19.76 13.30
N ALA A 37 -10.66 -18.49 13.18
CA ALA A 37 -9.58 -18.07 12.27
C ALA A 37 -8.17 -18.24 12.87
N SER A 38 -8.08 -18.36 14.21
CA SER A 38 -6.79 -18.54 14.90
C SER A 38 -6.35 -20.01 14.98
N GLU A 39 -7.30 -20.96 15.01
CA GLU A 39 -6.95 -22.39 15.08
C GLU A 39 -6.63 -23.03 13.72
N ALA A 40 -7.10 -22.44 12.61
CA ALA A 40 -6.76 -22.94 11.26
C ALA A 40 -5.35 -22.56 10.78
N ALA A 41 -4.68 -21.62 11.47
CA ALA A 41 -3.32 -21.17 11.09
C ALA A 41 -2.19 -21.92 11.81
N SER A 42 -2.50 -22.85 12.73
CA SER A 42 -1.46 -23.47 13.59
C SER A 42 -1.12 -24.94 13.28
N SER A 43 -1.59 -25.51 12.17
CA SER A 43 -1.33 -26.93 11.86
C SER A 43 -0.83 -27.23 10.44
N GLU A 44 -0.31 -26.26 9.70
CA GLU A 44 0.59 -26.57 8.60
C GLU A 44 2.02 -26.62 9.15
N GLU A 45 2.54 -27.83 9.32
CA GLU A 45 3.98 -28.06 9.52
C GLU A 45 4.73 -27.23 8.49
N ALA A 46 5.50 -26.23 8.95
CA ALA A 46 6.41 -25.47 8.12
C ALA A 46 7.38 -26.47 7.45
N LYS A 47 7.08 -26.83 6.21
CA LYS A 47 7.99 -27.59 5.38
C LYS A 47 9.29 -26.83 5.33
N GLU A 48 10.32 -27.38 5.95
CA GLU A 48 11.67 -26.83 5.98
C GLU A 48 12.06 -26.34 4.59
N LEU A 49 12.09 -25.01 4.43
CA LEU A 49 12.60 -24.36 3.22
C LEU A 49 14.12 -24.45 3.26
N SER A 50 14.66 -25.55 2.79
CA SER A 50 16.10 -25.70 2.56
C SER A 50 16.50 -24.82 1.38
N THR A 51 16.75 -23.54 1.62
CA THR A 51 17.48 -22.67 0.69
C THR A 51 18.76 -22.25 1.39
N THR A 52 19.89 -22.69 0.87
CA THR A 52 21.24 -22.36 1.36
C THR A 52 21.66 -20.92 1.02
N ASP A 53 20.88 -20.20 0.25
CA ASP A 53 21.17 -18.84 -0.19
C ASP A 53 20.25 -17.84 0.50
N ALA A 54 20.79 -16.72 1.00
CA ALA A 54 20.03 -15.61 1.55
C ALA A 54 18.99 -15.08 0.55
N LEU A 55 17.79 -14.72 1.04
CA LEU A 55 16.75 -14.12 0.22
C LEU A 55 17.06 -12.65 -0.02
N ARG A 56 17.28 -12.28 -1.28
CA ARG A 56 17.65 -10.92 -1.68
C ARG A 56 16.39 -10.04 -1.75
N ILE A 57 16.31 -9.08 -0.84
CA ILE A 57 15.15 -8.19 -0.71
C ILE A 57 15.58 -6.76 -0.99
N ALA A 58 14.82 -6.03 -1.82
CA ALA A 58 14.94 -4.59 -1.94
C ALA A 58 13.84 -3.89 -1.13
N GLY A 59 14.21 -2.79 -0.50
CA GLY A 59 13.26 -1.90 0.17
C GLY A 59 13.45 -0.45 -0.26
N LEU A 60 12.37 0.31 -0.33
CA LEU A 60 12.46 1.76 -0.47
C LEU A 60 12.78 2.40 0.87
N LYS A 61 13.66 3.40 0.88
CA LYS A 61 13.89 4.25 2.06
C LYS A 61 12.57 4.93 2.42
N GLY A 62 11.93 4.45 3.48
CA GLY A 62 10.65 4.98 3.92
C GLY A 62 9.68 3.90 4.43
N PRO A 63 8.37 4.20 4.44
CA PRO A 63 7.38 3.39 5.14
C PRO A 63 7.22 1.97 4.57
N THR A 64 7.45 1.76 3.28
CA THR A 64 7.37 0.42 2.68
C THR A 64 8.38 -0.55 3.31
N THR A 65 9.56 -0.09 3.67
CA THR A 65 10.58 -0.91 4.35
C THR A 65 10.35 -0.97 5.86
N MET A 66 9.77 0.06 6.46
CA MET A 66 9.42 0.03 7.90
C MET A 66 8.50 -1.16 8.24
N GLY A 67 7.66 -1.62 7.31
CA GLY A 67 6.87 -2.83 7.47
C GLY A 67 7.69 -4.14 7.55
N LEU A 68 8.99 -4.09 7.25
CA LEU A 68 9.91 -5.24 7.33
C LEU A 68 10.84 -5.18 8.55
N VAL A 69 10.74 -4.15 9.41
CA VAL A 69 11.66 -3.95 10.54
C VAL A 69 11.71 -5.15 11.48
N ASN A 70 10.56 -5.77 11.75
CA ASN A 70 10.53 -6.95 12.60
C ASN A 70 11.28 -8.13 11.98
N LEU A 71 11.20 -8.31 10.66
CA LEU A 71 11.93 -9.34 9.94
C LEU A 71 13.45 -9.13 10.07
N LEU A 72 13.91 -7.88 9.96
CA LEU A 72 15.32 -7.53 10.12
C LEU A 72 15.80 -7.79 11.55
N SER A 73 15.00 -7.42 12.56
CA SER A 73 15.34 -7.71 13.96
C SER A 73 15.46 -9.22 14.21
N MET A 74 14.57 -10.02 13.65
CA MET A 74 14.62 -11.47 13.76
C MET A 74 15.88 -12.06 13.08
N GLU A 75 16.32 -11.45 11.97
CA GLU A 75 17.54 -11.87 11.28
C GLU A 75 18.78 -11.53 12.12
N GLU A 76 18.86 -10.30 12.67
CA GLU A 76 19.94 -9.89 13.57
C GLU A 76 20.04 -10.75 14.83
N ASP A 77 18.89 -11.14 15.39
CA ASP A 77 18.80 -12.01 16.58
C ASP A 77 19.04 -13.50 16.27
N GLY A 78 19.17 -13.88 15.01
CA GLY A 78 19.31 -15.26 14.56
C GLY A 78 18.06 -16.12 14.77
N THR A 79 16.88 -15.48 14.90
CA THR A 79 15.58 -16.15 15.07
C THR A 79 14.74 -16.20 13.79
N ALA A 80 15.25 -15.61 12.71
CA ALA A 80 14.62 -15.66 11.40
C ALA A 80 14.63 -17.09 10.82
N ALA A 81 13.57 -17.43 10.09
CA ALA A 81 13.45 -18.76 9.46
C ALA A 81 14.46 -19.01 8.32
N MET A 82 15.10 -17.95 7.82
CA MET A 82 16.10 -17.98 6.74
C MET A 82 16.92 -16.69 6.78
N ASP A 83 18.05 -16.67 6.09
CA ASP A 83 18.89 -15.49 5.94
C ASP A 83 18.26 -14.51 4.94
N TYR A 84 18.37 -13.21 5.23
CA TYR A 84 17.86 -12.12 4.40
C TYR A 84 19.00 -11.14 4.04
N ASP A 85 19.12 -10.80 2.77
CA ASP A 85 19.98 -9.71 2.27
C ASP A 85 19.06 -8.55 1.86
N LEU A 86 18.90 -7.55 2.75
CA LEU A 86 18.08 -6.38 2.49
C LEU A 86 18.93 -5.20 2.02
N GLN A 87 18.61 -4.69 0.84
CA GLN A 87 19.21 -3.49 0.27
C GLN A 87 18.19 -2.35 0.17
N LEU A 88 18.61 -1.13 0.54
CA LEU A 88 17.74 0.06 0.55
C LEU A 88 18.02 0.96 -0.65
N TYR A 89 16.97 1.35 -1.34
CA TYR A 89 17.00 2.21 -2.54
C TYR A 89 16.22 3.51 -2.30
N GLY A 90 16.60 4.58 -3.01
CA GLY A 90 15.92 5.87 -2.94
C GLY A 90 14.61 5.88 -3.73
N ALA A 91 14.60 5.25 -4.89
CA ALA A 91 13.48 5.28 -5.82
C ALA A 91 13.12 3.89 -6.35
N ALA A 92 11.85 3.72 -6.72
CA ALA A 92 11.34 2.43 -7.18
C ALA A 92 11.85 2.02 -8.58
N ASP A 93 12.26 2.97 -9.39
CA ASP A 93 12.84 2.76 -10.72
C ASP A 93 14.22 2.11 -10.66
N GLU A 94 14.95 2.25 -9.55
CA GLU A 94 16.18 1.51 -9.29
C GLU A 94 15.92 0.02 -9.03
N ILE A 95 14.83 -0.29 -8.32
CA ILE A 95 14.47 -1.66 -7.89
C ILE A 95 13.90 -2.49 -9.06
N VAL A 96 13.05 -1.87 -9.89
CA VAL A 96 12.31 -2.58 -10.92
C VAL A 96 13.21 -3.36 -11.89
N PRO A 97 14.30 -2.80 -12.45
CA PRO A 97 15.18 -3.54 -13.34
C PRO A 97 15.83 -4.76 -12.67
N LEU A 98 16.22 -4.64 -11.39
CA LEU A 98 16.87 -5.70 -10.63
C LEU A 98 15.89 -6.86 -10.38
N LEU A 99 14.65 -6.52 -9.97
CA LEU A 99 13.60 -7.50 -9.76
C LEU A 99 13.22 -8.22 -11.08
N MET A 100 13.14 -7.48 -12.19
CA MET A 100 12.85 -8.04 -13.51
C MET A 100 13.93 -9.00 -14.01
N LYS A 101 15.20 -8.68 -13.78
CA LYS A 101 16.35 -9.55 -14.15
C LYS A 101 16.50 -10.75 -13.23
N GLY A 102 15.91 -10.74 -12.03
CA GLY A 102 16.07 -11.78 -11.02
C GLY A 102 17.34 -11.62 -10.20
N GLU A 103 17.89 -10.42 -10.16
CA GLU A 103 18.95 -10.03 -9.23
C GLU A 103 18.40 -9.85 -7.81
N LEU A 104 17.10 -9.65 -7.68
CA LEU A 104 16.33 -9.64 -6.44
C LEU A 104 15.26 -10.73 -6.47
N ASP A 105 14.95 -11.27 -5.31
CA ASP A 105 13.90 -12.27 -5.12
C ASP A 105 12.58 -11.62 -4.71
N MET A 106 12.64 -10.59 -3.86
CA MET A 106 11.50 -9.84 -3.36
C MET A 106 11.77 -8.34 -3.33
N ALA A 107 10.72 -7.54 -3.31
CA ALA A 107 10.83 -6.10 -3.16
C ALA A 107 9.64 -5.50 -2.43
N ALA A 108 9.90 -4.59 -1.49
CA ALA A 108 8.89 -3.75 -0.88
C ALA A 108 8.69 -2.50 -1.76
N ILE A 109 7.60 -2.48 -2.53
CA ILE A 109 7.31 -1.47 -3.55
C ILE A 109 5.88 -0.92 -3.43
N PRO A 110 5.56 0.24 -4.04
CA PRO A 110 4.20 0.75 -4.10
C PRO A 110 3.22 -0.25 -4.73
N ALA A 111 2.02 -0.34 -4.16
CA ALA A 111 1.01 -1.34 -4.55
C ALA A 111 0.61 -1.25 -6.04
N ASN A 112 0.46 -0.02 -6.56
CA ASN A 112 0.15 0.19 -7.98
C ASN A 112 1.27 -0.29 -8.91
N LEU A 113 2.53 -0.14 -8.49
CA LEU A 113 3.68 -0.61 -9.25
C LEU A 113 3.71 -2.14 -9.29
N ALA A 114 3.44 -2.81 -8.17
CA ALA A 114 3.33 -4.27 -8.12
C ALA A 114 2.24 -4.78 -9.07
N ALA A 115 1.08 -4.13 -9.13
CA ALA A 115 0.01 -4.46 -10.07
C ALA A 115 0.46 -4.29 -11.54
N THR A 116 1.19 -3.22 -11.84
CA THR A 116 1.77 -2.99 -13.17
C THR A 116 2.79 -4.06 -13.54
N LEU A 117 3.65 -4.45 -12.60
CA LEU A 117 4.65 -5.49 -12.83
C LEU A 117 4.02 -6.87 -13.00
N TYR A 118 2.96 -7.19 -12.22
CA TYR A 118 2.18 -8.39 -12.42
C TYR A 118 1.68 -8.51 -13.86
N GLN A 119 1.07 -7.45 -14.39
CA GLN A 119 0.56 -7.43 -15.76
C GLN A 119 1.69 -7.53 -16.81
N LYS A 120 2.74 -6.72 -16.66
CA LYS A 120 3.88 -6.69 -17.60
C LYS A 120 4.65 -8.01 -17.65
N THR A 121 4.68 -8.75 -16.57
CA THR A 121 5.38 -10.04 -16.47
C THR A 121 4.46 -11.24 -16.64
N ASN A 122 3.19 -11.01 -16.97
CA ASN A 122 2.17 -12.04 -17.07
C ASN A 122 2.12 -12.95 -15.84
N GLY A 123 2.10 -12.33 -14.65
CA GLY A 123 2.09 -13.02 -13.37
C GLY A 123 3.45 -13.50 -12.87
N GLY A 124 4.53 -13.15 -13.56
CA GLY A 124 5.90 -13.50 -13.14
C GLY A 124 6.37 -12.78 -11.89
N ILE A 125 5.76 -11.63 -11.55
CA ILE A 125 5.92 -10.92 -10.29
C ILE A 125 4.56 -10.83 -9.63
N GLN A 126 4.44 -11.19 -8.36
CA GLN A 126 3.18 -11.23 -7.61
C GLN A 126 3.33 -10.50 -6.28
N ALA A 127 2.25 -9.84 -5.82
CA ALA A 127 2.17 -9.33 -4.47
C ALA A 127 1.91 -10.50 -3.50
N VAL A 128 2.78 -10.68 -2.52
CA VAL A 128 2.68 -11.75 -1.53
C VAL A 128 2.13 -11.27 -0.19
N ALA A 129 2.30 -9.99 0.12
CA ALA A 129 1.78 -9.38 1.34
C ALA A 129 1.54 -7.88 1.16
N VAL A 130 0.57 -7.33 1.89
CA VAL A 130 0.44 -5.90 2.12
C VAL A 130 1.18 -5.60 3.42
N ASN A 131 2.28 -4.88 3.33
CA ASN A 131 3.14 -4.60 4.48
C ASN A 131 3.01 -3.17 5.02
N THR A 132 2.31 -2.29 4.29
CA THR A 132 2.16 -0.89 4.70
C THR A 132 0.79 -0.36 4.28
N LEU A 133 0.05 0.19 5.24
CA LEU A 133 -1.16 0.96 5.03
C LEU A 133 -0.83 2.46 4.94
N GLY A 134 -1.79 3.29 4.51
CA GLY A 134 -1.59 4.69 4.17
C GLY A 134 -0.75 5.51 5.14
N VAL A 135 0.24 6.20 4.62
CA VAL A 135 1.28 6.91 5.38
C VAL A 135 1.59 8.30 4.82
N LEU A 136 0.78 8.79 3.88
CA LEU A 136 0.98 10.09 3.26
C LEU A 136 0.25 11.17 4.05
N TYR A 137 0.92 12.29 4.21
CA TYR A 137 0.44 13.48 4.90
C TYR A 137 0.62 14.69 4.00
N VAL A 138 -0.36 15.58 4.00
CA VAL A 138 -0.18 16.94 3.50
C VAL A 138 0.37 17.76 4.67
N VAL A 139 1.50 18.40 4.47
CA VAL A 139 2.18 19.21 5.48
C VAL A 139 2.41 20.61 4.94
N GLU A 140 2.27 21.61 5.80
CA GLU A 140 2.51 23.01 5.50
C GLU A 140 3.57 23.56 6.45
N LYS A 141 4.51 24.35 5.93
CA LYS A 141 5.52 25.07 6.68
C LYS A 141 5.15 26.54 6.79
N GLY A 142 5.39 27.13 7.95
CA GLY A 142 5.29 28.59 8.16
C GLY A 142 3.88 29.12 8.38
N GLY A 143 2.85 28.28 8.26
CA GLY A 143 1.47 28.71 8.37
C GLY A 143 0.51 27.61 8.81
N ASP A 144 -0.73 28.01 9.05
CA ASP A 144 -1.87 27.13 9.30
C ASP A 144 -3.00 27.55 8.34
N THR A 145 -2.67 27.64 7.04
CA THR A 145 -3.57 28.13 5.99
C THR A 145 -4.29 26.99 5.28
N VAL A 146 -3.74 25.77 5.32
CA VAL A 146 -4.33 24.58 4.69
C VAL A 146 -5.16 23.81 5.72
N GLN A 147 -6.42 24.19 5.87
CA GLN A 147 -7.40 23.51 6.75
C GLN A 147 -8.22 22.44 6.01
N SER A 148 -8.26 22.51 4.68
CA SER A 148 -8.99 21.59 3.83
C SER A 148 -8.30 21.40 2.48
N MET A 149 -8.72 20.41 1.71
CA MET A 149 -8.21 20.22 0.34
C MET A 149 -8.51 21.43 -0.56
N ALA A 150 -9.57 22.17 -0.31
CA ALA A 150 -9.94 23.36 -1.11
C ALA A 150 -8.90 24.47 -1.02
N ASP A 151 -8.16 24.57 0.09
CA ASP A 151 -7.14 25.58 0.34
C ASP A 151 -5.85 25.34 -0.46
N LEU A 152 -5.74 24.18 -1.09
CA LEU A 152 -4.63 23.84 -1.99
C LEU A 152 -4.77 24.51 -3.38
N LYS A 153 -5.95 25.05 -3.70
CA LYS A 153 -6.18 25.68 -5.02
C LYS A 153 -5.27 26.91 -5.21
N GLY A 154 -4.58 26.92 -6.34
CA GLY A 154 -3.60 27.97 -6.68
C GLY A 154 -2.23 27.78 -6.01
N ARG A 155 -2.03 26.72 -5.23
CA ARG A 155 -0.79 26.49 -4.48
C ARG A 155 0.16 25.55 -5.25
N THR A 156 1.44 25.64 -4.88
CA THR A 156 2.46 24.67 -5.30
C THR A 156 2.59 23.59 -4.22
N ILE A 157 2.58 22.33 -4.64
CA ILE A 157 2.65 21.14 -3.78
C ILE A 157 3.89 20.35 -4.16
N LEU A 158 4.81 20.20 -3.23
CA LEU A 158 6.00 19.38 -3.40
C LEU A 158 5.66 17.92 -3.11
N SER A 159 6.09 16.99 -3.94
CA SER A 159 5.78 15.57 -3.78
C SER A 159 6.90 14.68 -4.32
N THR A 160 6.78 13.39 -4.07
CA THR A 160 7.65 12.36 -4.65
C THR A 160 6.84 11.32 -5.41
N GLY A 161 7.51 10.37 -6.02
CA GLY A 161 6.89 9.17 -6.55
C GLY A 161 5.97 9.43 -7.73
N LYS A 162 6.41 10.26 -8.69
CA LYS A 162 5.71 10.42 -9.97
C LYS A 162 5.48 9.05 -10.63
N GLY A 163 4.26 8.79 -11.10
CA GLY A 163 3.86 7.49 -11.64
C GLY A 163 3.60 6.41 -10.57
N THR A 164 3.61 6.77 -9.29
CA THR A 164 3.38 5.83 -8.18
C THR A 164 2.27 6.31 -7.24
N THR A 165 2.07 5.58 -6.14
CA THR A 165 0.98 5.81 -5.18
C THR A 165 0.85 7.27 -4.71
N PRO A 166 1.92 8.01 -4.34
CA PRO A 166 1.78 9.40 -3.91
C PRO A 166 1.09 10.30 -4.93
N GLU A 167 1.49 10.22 -6.20
CA GLU A 167 0.85 11.01 -7.26
C GLU A 167 -0.62 10.64 -7.42
N TYR A 168 -0.92 9.35 -7.57
CA TYR A 168 -2.30 8.92 -7.83
C TYR A 168 -3.26 9.29 -6.69
N VAL A 169 -2.79 9.18 -5.45
CA VAL A 169 -3.59 9.55 -4.28
C VAL A 169 -3.81 11.05 -4.21
N LEU A 170 -2.77 11.86 -4.39
CA LEU A 170 -2.91 13.32 -4.40
C LEU A 170 -3.88 13.76 -5.48
N ARG A 171 -3.71 13.28 -6.70
CA ARG A 171 -4.61 13.60 -7.83
C ARG A 171 -6.05 13.15 -7.58
N TYR A 172 -6.23 11.96 -6.99
CA TYR A 172 -7.56 11.48 -6.62
C TYR A 172 -8.22 12.41 -5.60
N LEU A 173 -7.50 12.78 -4.54
CA LEU A 173 -8.02 13.66 -3.50
C LEU A 173 -8.37 15.07 -4.03
N LEU A 174 -7.50 15.64 -4.87
CA LEU A 174 -7.77 16.92 -5.53
C LEU A 174 -9.05 16.85 -6.36
N ASN A 175 -9.15 15.87 -7.26
CA ASN A 175 -10.34 15.69 -8.10
C ASN A 175 -11.62 15.44 -7.28
N ALA A 176 -11.55 14.64 -6.21
CA ALA A 176 -12.68 14.36 -5.32
C ALA A 176 -13.17 15.62 -4.58
N ASN A 177 -12.33 16.63 -4.46
CA ASN A 177 -12.66 17.93 -3.87
C ASN A 177 -12.89 19.03 -4.93
N GLY A 178 -13.06 18.67 -6.20
CA GLY A 178 -13.37 19.62 -7.28
C GLY A 178 -12.19 20.49 -7.72
N ILE A 179 -10.96 20.03 -7.45
CA ILE A 179 -9.72 20.71 -7.85
C ILE A 179 -9.10 19.93 -9.01
N ASP A 180 -8.92 20.56 -10.16
CA ASP A 180 -8.23 19.97 -11.29
C ASP A 180 -6.71 19.96 -11.03
N PRO A 181 -6.06 18.77 -10.87
CA PRO A 181 -4.65 18.69 -10.52
C PRO A 181 -3.70 19.20 -11.61
N ASP A 182 -4.21 19.42 -12.82
CA ASP A 182 -3.40 19.92 -13.95
C ASP A 182 -3.60 21.41 -14.21
N LYS A 183 -4.60 22.06 -13.58
CA LYS A 183 -4.95 23.47 -13.82
C LYS A 183 -5.00 24.30 -12.54
N ASP A 184 -5.50 23.72 -11.47
CA ASP A 184 -5.83 24.45 -10.24
C ASP A 184 -4.69 24.44 -9.22
N VAL A 185 -3.68 23.58 -9.40
CA VAL A 185 -2.48 23.48 -8.54
C VAL A 185 -1.24 23.26 -9.39
N THR A 186 -0.08 23.53 -8.82
CA THR A 186 1.22 23.12 -9.40
C THR A 186 1.78 21.98 -8.54
N ILE A 187 2.09 20.82 -9.14
CA ILE A 187 2.70 19.71 -8.42
C ILE A 187 4.13 19.55 -8.91
N GLU A 188 5.09 19.73 -8.01
CA GLU A 188 6.51 19.54 -8.27
C GLU A 188 6.95 18.19 -7.71
N TYR A 189 7.55 17.36 -8.57
CA TYR A 189 7.97 16.01 -8.21
C TYR A 189 9.48 15.93 -8.07
N TYR A 190 9.92 15.35 -6.97
CA TYR A 190 11.31 15.07 -6.64
C TYR A 190 11.57 13.56 -6.63
N SER A 191 12.82 13.16 -6.78
CA SER A 191 13.19 11.73 -6.84
C SER A 191 13.02 11.05 -5.49
N GLU A 192 13.41 11.73 -4.40
CA GLU A 192 13.38 11.20 -3.04
C GLU A 192 12.67 12.15 -2.06
N ALA A 193 12.12 11.58 -0.98
CA ALA A 193 11.47 12.36 0.07
C ALA A 193 12.46 13.25 0.88
N THR A 194 13.72 12.87 0.91
CA THR A 194 14.82 13.68 1.47
C THR A 194 14.99 15.00 0.72
N GLU A 195 14.86 14.99 -0.61
CA GLU A 195 14.94 16.19 -1.44
C GLU A 195 13.75 17.11 -1.16
N VAL A 196 12.53 16.56 -1.04
CA VAL A 196 11.34 17.34 -0.67
C VAL A 196 11.53 18.00 0.69
N THR A 197 12.03 17.27 1.69
CA THR A 197 12.29 17.81 3.04
C THR A 197 13.31 18.94 2.99
N ALA A 198 14.39 18.78 2.21
CA ALA A 198 15.39 19.83 2.02
C ALA A 198 14.82 21.06 1.30
N GLN A 199 13.97 20.84 0.29
CA GLN A 199 13.32 21.94 -0.43
C GLN A 199 12.34 22.69 0.46
N MET A 200 11.57 21.99 1.29
CA MET A 200 10.68 22.62 2.29
C MET A 200 11.48 23.50 3.25
N ALA A 201 12.65 23.06 3.72
CA ALA A 201 13.50 23.86 4.61
C ALA A 201 13.91 25.20 3.99
N ASN A 202 14.08 25.25 2.68
CA ASN A 202 14.54 26.43 1.93
C ASN A 202 13.40 27.26 1.32
N THR A 203 12.14 26.85 1.46
CA THR A 203 10.98 27.54 0.86
C THR A 203 10.07 28.01 1.99
N GLU A 204 9.70 29.29 1.97
CA GLU A 204 8.67 29.82 2.86
C GLU A 204 7.29 29.34 2.39
N ASP A 205 6.37 29.11 3.32
CA ASP A 205 5.00 28.66 3.07
C ASP A 205 4.90 27.41 2.17
N ALA A 206 5.91 26.52 2.30
CA ALA A 206 5.95 25.29 1.50
C ALA A 206 4.85 24.32 1.90
N ILE A 207 4.19 23.74 0.89
CA ILE A 207 3.25 22.64 1.06
C ILE A 207 3.84 21.39 0.43
N ALA A 208 3.83 20.27 1.15
CA ALA A 208 4.32 19.02 0.63
C ALA A 208 3.42 17.82 0.96
N VAL A 209 3.53 16.79 0.12
CA VAL A 209 3.01 15.46 0.42
C VAL A 209 4.18 14.56 0.78
N LEU A 210 4.26 14.22 2.05
CA LEU A 210 5.37 13.45 2.63
C LEU A 210 4.86 12.19 3.36
N PRO A 211 5.61 11.08 3.29
CA PRO A 211 5.37 9.93 4.16
C PRO A 211 6.13 10.06 5.49
N GLN A 212 5.76 9.27 6.49
CA GLN A 212 6.64 9.01 7.61
C GLN A 212 7.87 8.17 7.13
N PRO A 213 9.06 8.39 7.70
CA PRO A 213 9.40 9.29 8.82
C PRO A 213 9.74 10.75 8.42
N TYR A 214 9.61 11.08 7.14
CA TYR A 214 10.03 12.40 6.60
C TYR A 214 9.19 13.57 7.12
N VAL A 215 7.92 13.34 7.48
CA VAL A 215 7.09 14.33 8.17
C VAL A 215 7.72 14.68 9.53
N THR A 216 8.11 13.67 10.31
CA THR A 216 8.78 13.88 11.59
C THR A 216 10.14 14.56 11.41
N ALA A 217 10.92 14.16 10.41
CA ALA A 217 12.21 14.77 10.12
C ALA A 217 12.07 16.25 9.73
N ALA A 218 11.05 16.60 8.92
CA ALA A 218 10.74 17.98 8.58
C ALA A 218 10.32 18.78 9.81
N GLY A 219 9.44 18.24 10.67
CA GLY A 219 8.99 18.89 11.90
C GLY A 219 10.09 19.07 12.94
N LEU A 220 11.10 18.21 13.00
CA LEU A 220 12.27 18.39 13.87
C LEU A 220 13.21 19.52 13.40
N GLN A 221 13.12 19.89 12.11
CA GLN A 221 13.90 21.00 11.54
C GLN A 221 13.15 22.33 11.63
N ASP A 222 11.84 22.30 11.76
CA ASP A 222 11.00 23.48 11.74
C ASP A 222 9.76 23.30 12.62
N ASP A 223 9.68 24.02 13.73
CA ASP A 223 8.58 23.99 14.69
C ASP A 223 7.26 24.54 14.12
N THR A 224 7.29 25.13 12.92
CA THR A 224 6.12 25.72 12.26
C THR A 224 5.43 24.74 11.30
N LEU A 225 5.85 23.46 11.27
CA LEU A 225 5.25 22.46 10.41
C LEU A 225 3.86 22.02 10.91
N HIS A 226 2.85 22.24 10.12
CA HIS A 226 1.49 21.72 10.36
C HIS A 226 1.24 20.46 9.53
N CYS A 227 0.68 19.44 10.18
CA CYS A 227 0.43 18.14 9.56
C CYS A 227 -1.06 17.87 9.44
N GLY A 228 -1.53 17.68 8.22
CA GLY A 228 -2.89 17.23 7.96
C GLY A 228 -3.15 15.78 8.40
N ARG A 229 -4.41 15.33 8.33
CA ARG A 229 -4.77 13.95 8.69
C ARG A 229 -4.18 12.96 7.68
N PRO A 230 -3.66 11.81 8.15
CA PRO A 230 -3.17 10.77 7.25
C PRO A 230 -4.30 10.20 6.39
N VAL A 231 -3.97 9.88 5.14
CA VAL A 231 -4.89 9.19 4.24
C VAL A 231 -4.60 7.69 4.29
N TYR A 232 -5.58 6.90 4.72
CA TYR A 232 -5.44 5.45 4.85
C TYR A 232 -5.83 4.75 3.55
N PHE A 233 -4.89 4.10 2.91
CA PHE A 233 -5.06 3.19 1.77
C PHE A 233 -3.86 2.24 1.71
N PRO A 234 -3.95 1.08 1.04
CA PRO A 234 -2.77 0.22 0.83
C PRO A 234 -1.70 0.97 0.05
N ALA A 235 -0.59 1.29 0.69
CA ALA A 235 0.47 2.11 0.12
C ALA A 235 1.64 1.26 -0.39
N GLY A 236 1.98 0.18 0.30
CA GLY A 236 3.08 -0.68 -0.04
C GLY A 236 2.74 -2.16 0.05
N VAL A 237 3.34 -2.95 -0.82
CA VAL A 237 3.25 -4.40 -0.83
C VAL A 237 4.63 -5.02 -0.95
N LEU A 238 4.79 -6.21 -0.39
CA LEU A 238 5.90 -7.08 -0.67
C LEU A 238 5.59 -7.84 -1.96
N ALA A 239 6.34 -7.59 -3.01
CA ALA A 239 6.22 -8.26 -4.30
C ALA A 239 7.36 -9.24 -4.48
N ALA A 240 7.06 -10.45 -4.92
CA ALA A 240 8.03 -11.50 -5.18
C ALA A 240 8.01 -11.94 -6.63
N ARG A 241 9.18 -12.33 -7.13
CA ARG A 241 9.32 -12.99 -8.42
C ARG A 241 8.95 -14.45 -8.30
N ARG A 242 8.04 -14.90 -9.16
CA ARG A 242 7.70 -16.32 -9.27
C ARG A 242 8.90 -17.10 -9.83
N ARG A 243 9.44 -18.02 -9.03
CA ARG A 243 10.45 -18.96 -9.49
C ARG A 243 9.76 -20.15 -10.16
N ALA A 244 10.27 -20.62 -11.31
CA ALA A 244 9.72 -21.79 -11.98
C ALA A 244 9.76 -23.00 -11.02
N GLY A 245 8.58 -23.59 -10.75
CA GLY A 245 8.43 -24.79 -9.94
C GLY A 245 8.27 -24.60 -8.41
N ARG A 246 8.13 -23.38 -7.92
CA ARG A 246 7.86 -23.10 -6.49
C ARG A 246 6.70 -22.10 -6.36
N TRP A 247 5.54 -22.59 -6.09
CA TRP A 247 4.32 -22.12 -5.42
C TRP A 247 3.25 -23.18 -5.58
#